data_b74964a5d310dc0472d2c058c4c3d169
#
_entry.id   b74964a5d310dc0472d2c058c4c3d169
#
_cell.length_a   1.000
_cell.length_b   1.000
_cell.length_c   1.000
_cell.angle_alpha   90.00
_cell.angle_beta   90.00
_cell.angle_gamma   90.00
#
_symmetry.space_group_name_H-M   'P 1'
#
loop_
_entity.id
_entity.type
_entity.pdbx_description
1 polymer ?
#
loop_
_entity_poly.entity_id
_entity_poly.type
_entity_poly.pdbx_seq_one_letter_code
_entity_poly.pdbx_strand_id
1 'polypeptide(L)'
;MPPFFTIITSTYNAAATLPHLLDSLASQTCRDFNWIVQDGASSDATMQIVEQYRDLLPEILADSGRDSGIYNAWNKAIDRWQDNIGEWILFLGADDTLLSHDTLATVKEKLITLKKHVILAAGNAIVVDNCGNIINKNIIEDKKSRFFQKNFKMSICHSSLFTRKDIILKYKFDESFKIVGDHDFLIKVWKHCNQLETVNILVTKMGFGGISSDSNYKNLFIREELKICIKTKSFRGFIFAFDSIIYKYKISAKKYITKTKIGLAFWRVLQKLHSKILPK
;
A
#
# COMPACT_ATOMS: atom_id res chain seq x y z
N MET A 1 15.90 8.28 -22.11
CA MET A 1 14.42 8.11 -22.05
C MET A 1 14.08 7.57 -20.65
N PRO A 2 12.99 7.99 -20.03
CA PRO A 2 12.57 7.38 -18.77
C PRO A 2 12.41 5.86 -18.89
N PRO A 3 12.69 5.09 -17.84
CA PRO A 3 12.61 3.64 -17.90
C PRO A 3 11.16 3.15 -17.95
N PHE A 4 10.97 1.83 -18.10
CA PHE A 4 9.63 1.25 -18.04
C PHE A 4 9.04 1.31 -16.62
N PHE A 5 9.85 1.00 -15.60
CA PHE A 5 9.43 1.11 -14.21
C PHE A 5 10.10 2.25 -13.46
N THR A 6 9.38 2.87 -12.55
CA THR A 6 9.95 3.64 -11.45
C THR A 6 9.52 3.01 -10.14
N ILE A 7 10.48 2.69 -9.28
CA ILE A 7 10.23 2.20 -7.94
C ILE A 7 10.47 3.36 -6.98
N ILE A 8 9.49 3.68 -6.13
CA ILE A 8 9.58 4.79 -5.18
C ILE A 8 9.57 4.22 -3.76
N THR A 9 10.55 4.62 -2.97
CA THR A 9 10.66 4.25 -1.55
C THR A 9 10.85 5.51 -0.71
N SER A 10 10.10 5.61 0.38
CA SER A 10 10.40 6.56 1.45
C SER A 10 11.15 5.86 2.57
N THR A 11 12.17 6.51 3.11
CA THR A 11 12.99 5.97 4.21
C THR A 11 13.03 6.92 5.41
N TYR A 12 13.08 6.37 6.60
CA TYR A 12 13.41 7.08 7.83
C TYR A 12 14.02 6.12 8.83
N ASN A 13 15.33 6.25 9.11
CA ASN A 13 16.10 5.36 9.96
C ASN A 13 15.89 3.87 9.58
N ALA A 14 16.10 3.56 8.30
CA ALA A 14 15.82 2.26 7.71
C ALA A 14 17.08 1.40 7.48
N ALA A 15 18.22 1.75 8.09
CA ALA A 15 19.49 1.06 7.85
C ALA A 15 19.42 -0.46 8.08
N ALA A 16 18.55 -0.92 9.00
CA ALA A 16 18.42 -2.35 9.30
C ALA A 16 17.68 -3.15 8.22
N THR A 17 16.73 -2.54 7.51
CA THR A 17 15.84 -3.23 6.55
C THR A 17 16.18 -2.94 5.10
N LEU A 18 16.65 -1.75 4.81
CA LEU A 18 16.92 -1.25 3.46
C LEU A 18 17.85 -2.17 2.62
N PRO A 19 18.90 -2.81 3.16
CA PRO A 19 19.72 -3.73 2.38
C PRO A 19 18.93 -4.86 1.72
N HIS A 20 17.92 -5.41 2.39
CA HIS A 20 17.09 -6.49 1.81
C HIS A 20 16.28 -6.02 0.59
N LEU A 21 15.73 -4.80 0.65
CA LEU A 21 15.07 -4.19 -0.51
C LEU A 21 16.08 -4.03 -1.65
N LEU A 22 17.24 -3.41 -1.38
CA LEU A 22 18.24 -3.09 -2.38
C LEU A 22 18.82 -4.35 -3.03
N ASP A 23 19.10 -5.41 -2.27
CA ASP A 23 19.53 -6.71 -2.79
C ASP A 23 18.47 -7.29 -3.75
N SER A 24 17.19 -7.18 -3.37
CA SER A 24 16.09 -7.66 -4.22
C SER A 24 15.94 -6.87 -5.52
N LEU A 25 16.27 -5.57 -5.52
CA LEU A 25 16.30 -4.72 -6.72
C LEU A 25 17.55 -4.99 -7.56
N ALA A 26 18.72 -5.11 -6.94
CA ALA A 26 19.99 -5.36 -7.61
C ALA A 26 19.99 -6.71 -8.34
N SER A 27 19.31 -7.71 -7.79
CA SER A 27 19.19 -9.04 -8.38
C SER A 27 18.22 -9.12 -9.57
N GLN A 28 17.43 -8.08 -9.88
CA GLN A 28 16.45 -8.14 -10.97
C GLN A 28 17.09 -8.32 -12.34
N THR A 29 16.59 -9.28 -13.10
CA THR A 29 17.00 -9.52 -14.52
C THR A 29 16.51 -8.42 -15.46
N CYS A 30 15.35 -7.84 -15.21
CA CYS A 30 14.88 -6.65 -15.90
C CYS A 30 15.59 -5.42 -15.34
N ARG A 31 16.42 -4.78 -16.16
CA ARG A 31 17.17 -3.57 -15.78
C ARG A 31 16.50 -2.27 -16.24
N ASP A 32 15.31 -2.35 -16.81
CA ASP A 32 14.57 -1.19 -17.34
C ASP A 32 13.73 -0.54 -16.23
N PHE A 33 14.42 -0.10 -15.18
CA PHE A 33 13.83 0.61 -14.05
C PHE A 33 14.81 1.64 -13.46
N ASN A 34 14.28 2.62 -12.75
CA ASN A 34 15.01 3.44 -11.80
C ASN A 34 14.42 3.32 -10.40
N TRP A 35 15.23 3.65 -9.41
CA TRP A 35 14.81 3.71 -8.01
C TRP A 35 14.90 5.13 -7.48
N ILE A 36 13.77 5.67 -7.05
CA ILE A 36 13.67 6.97 -6.39
C ILE A 36 13.54 6.75 -4.89
N VAL A 37 14.46 7.30 -4.12
CA VAL A 37 14.42 7.27 -2.68
C VAL A 37 14.28 8.68 -2.10
N GLN A 38 13.23 8.89 -1.32
CA GLN A 38 13.02 10.09 -0.53
C GLN A 38 13.23 9.77 0.94
N ASP A 39 14.33 10.24 1.48
CA ASP A 39 14.68 10.05 2.87
C ASP A 39 14.17 11.18 3.76
N GLY A 40 13.60 10.84 4.92
CA GLY A 40 13.01 11.76 5.89
C GLY A 40 14.04 12.43 6.81
N ALA A 41 15.27 12.67 6.37
CA ALA A 41 16.42 13.12 7.15
C ALA A 41 16.83 12.10 8.22
N SER A 42 17.10 10.86 7.78
CA SER A 42 17.62 9.80 8.63
C SER A 42 18.92 10.20 9.34
N SER A 43 19.07 9.76 10.58
CA SER A 43 20.26 9.98 11.40
C SER A 43 21.16 8.75 11.51
N ASP A 44 20.69 7.60 11.01
CA ASP A 44 21.44 6.34 10.94
C ASP A 44 22.21 6.18 9.62
N ALA A 45 22.68 4.98 9.32
CA ALA A 45 23.42 4.68 8.10
C ALA A 45 22.56 4.57 6.82
N THR A 46 21.28 4.93 6.84
CA THR A 46 20.34 4.75 5.70
C THR A 46 20.92 5.31 4.40
N MET A 47 21.33 6.58 4.38
CA MET A 47 21.83 7.22 3.15
C MET A 47 23.21 6.70 2.72
N GLN A 48 24.03 6.25 3.67
CA GLN A 48 25.31 5.60 3.35
C GLN A 48 25.09 4.26 2.63
N ILE A 49 24.06 3.51 3.05
CA ILE A 49 23.65 2.26 2.38
C ILE A 49 23.15 2.55 0.96
N VAL A 50 22.32 3.60 0.77
CA VAL A 50 21.87 4.02 -0.58
C VAL A 50 23.07 4.23 -1.52
N GLU A 51 24.10 4.91 -1.03
CA GLU A 51 25.29 5.21 -1.84
C GLU A 51 26.08 3.95 -2.23
N GLN A 52 26.14 2.93 -1.35
CA GLN A 52 26.83 1.67 -1.64
C GLN A 52 26.19 0.88 -2.80
N TYR A 53 24.91 1.11 -3.09
CA TYR A 53 24.21 0.41 -4.17
C TYR A 53 24.18 1.20 -5.49
N ARG A 54 24.83 2.36 -5.58
CA ARG A 54 24.77 3.25 -6.74
C ARG A 54 25.21 2.57 -8.04
N ASP A 55 26.23 1.74 -7.98
CA ASP A 55 26.74 1.01 -9.15
C ASP A 55 26.03 -0.34 -9.38
N LEU A 56 25.20 -0.79 -8.44
CA LEU A 56 24.49 -2.06 -8.53
C LEU A 56 23.10 -1.92 -9.17
N LEU A 57 22.48 -0.74 -9.05
CA LEU A 57 21.17 -0.44 -9.65
C LEU A 57 21.32 0.34 -10.97
N PRO A 58 20.35 0.25 -11.88
CA PRO A 58 20.44 0.98 -13.17
C PRO A 58 20.54 2.49 -13.01
N GLU A 59 19.73 3.06 -12.12
CA GLU A 59 19.74 4.48 -11.76
C GLU A 59 19.14 4.64 -10.36
N ILE A 60 19.83 5.42 -9.52
CA ILE A 60 19.33 5.83 -8.20
C ILE A 60 19.16 7.35 -8.18
N LEU A 61 17.94 7.80 -7.90
CA LEU A 61 17.59 9.20 -7.72
C LEU A 61 17.26 9.41 -6.23
N ALA A 62 18.18 10.00 -5.48
CA ALA A 62 18.10 10.11 -4.03
C ALA A 62 17.99 11.57 -3.58
N ASP A 63 17.10 11.81 -2.62
CA ASP A 63 17.01 13.08 -1.90
C ASP A 63 16.75 12.81 -0.41
N SER A 64 17.30 13.67 0.46
CA SER A 64 17.10 13.59 1.89
C SER A 64 16.68 14.95 2.44
N GLY A 65 15.62 14.93 3.23
CA GLY A 65 15.11 16.14 3.87
C GLY A 65 13.84 15.84 4.65
N ARG A 66 13.65 16.55 5.76
CA ARG A 66 12.50 16.35 6.65
C ARG A 66 11.19 16.32 5.88
N ASP A 67 10.35 15.36 6.21
CA ASP A 67 8.99 15.24 5.70
C ASP A 67 7.97 15.18 6.83
N SER A 68 6.69 15.21 6.48
CA SER A 68 5.58 15.10 7.43
C SER A 68 4.97 13.69 7.47
N GLY A 69 5.62 12.71 6.85
CA GLY A 69 5.21 11.30 6.77
C GLY A 69 5.25 10.77 5.33
N ILE A 70 4.97 9.49 5.18
CA ILE A 70 5.16 8.70 3.95
C ILE A 70 4.54 9.35 2.70
N TYR A 71 3.33 9.89 2.79
CA TYR A 71 2.65 10.48 1.63
C TYR A 71 3.24 11.82 1.21
N ASN A 72 3.78 12.60 2.16
CA ASN A 72 4.55 13.80 1.85
C ASN A 72 5.89 13.44 1.20
N ALA A 73 6.59 12.41 1.72
CA ALA A 73 7.81 11.91 1.10
C ALA A 73 7.57 11.43 -0.34
N TRP A 74 6.51 10.66 -0.58
CA TRP A 74 6.16 10.22 -1.95
C TRP A 74 5.80 11.38 -2.88
N ASN A 75 5.02 12.37 -2.40
CA ASN A 75 4.71 13.55 -3.19
C ASN A 75 5.96 14.35 -3.54
N LYS A 76 6.89 14.55 -2.59
CA LYS A 76 8.19 15.19 -2.85
C LYS A 76 9.01 14.45 -3.91
N ALA A 77 9.10 13.11 -3.79
CA ALA A 77 9.78 12.27 -4.78
C ALA A 77 9.19 12.45 -6.18
N ILE A 78 7.86 12.41 -6.29
CA ILE A 78 7.14 12.59 -7.56
C ILE A 78 7.39 13.99 -8.14
N ASP A 79 7.32 15.04 -7.31
CA ASP A 79 7.49 16.43 -7.78
C ASP A 79 8.91 16.70 -8.24
N ARG A 80 9.89 16.20 -7.49
CA ARG A 80 11.31 16.44 -7.77
C ARG A 80 11.78 15.72 -9.05
N TRP A 81 11.30 14.49 -9.27
CA TRP A 81 11.79 13.61 -10.30
C TRP A 81 10.78 13.29 -11.40
N GLN A 82 9.75 14.15 -11.59
CA GLN A 82 8.65 13.93 -12.54
C GLN A 82 9.10 13.56 -13.96
N ASP A 83 10.21 14.13 -14.43
CA ASP A 83 10.74 13.88 -15.78
C ASP A 83 11.43 12.52 -15.89
N ASN A 84 11.94 11.98 -14.77
CA ASN A 84 12.62 10.68 -14.69
C ASN A 84 11.64 9.53 -14.45
N ILE A 85 10.39 9.82 -14.08
CA ILE A 85 9.38 8.78 -13.80
C ILE A 85 9.07 7.99 -15.06
N GLY A 86 9.17 6.67 -14.96
CA GLY A 86 8.87 5.71 -16.01
C GLY A 86 7.37 5.52 -16.27
N GLU A 87 7.05 4.61 -17.18
CA GLU A 87 5.66 4.36 -17.58
C GLU A 87 4.78 3.82 -16.43
N TRP A 88 5.33 2.94 -15.60
CA TRP A 88 4.66 2.32 -14.47
C TRP A 88 5.42 2.55 -13.17
N ILE A 89 4.69 2.92 -12.13
CA ILE A 89 5.23 3.20 -10.81
C ILE A 89 4.81 2.12 -9.81
N LEU A 90 5.78 1.66 -9.02
CA LEU A 90 5.58 0.77 -7.87
C LEU A 90 6.12 1.45 -6.62
N PHE A 91 5.32 1.49 -5.56
CA PHE A 91 5.77 1.97 -4.25
C PHE A 91 6.17 0.77 -3.38
N LEU A 92 7.38 0.77 -2.88
CA LEU A 92 7.89 -0.24 -1.95
C LEU A 92 8.29 0.41 -0.62
N GLY A 93 7.94 -0.21 0.48
CA GLY A 93 8.47 0.13 1.80
C GLY A 93 9.96 -0.23 1.90
N ALA A 94 10.68 0.39 2.82
CA ALA A 94 12.09 0.08 3.06
C ALA A 94 12.30 -1.31 3.68
N ASP A 95 11.23 -1.98 4.09
CA ASP A 95 11.16 -3.34 4.64
C ASP A 95 10.52 -4.36 3.67
N ASP A 96 10.12 -3.92 2.48
CA ASP A 96 9.58 -4.78 1.43
C ASP A 96 10.70 -5.35 0.55
N THR A 97 10.45 -6.48 -0.11
CA THR A 97 11.35 -7.04 -1.12
C THR A 97 10.56 -7.53 -2.32
N LEU A 98 11.14 -7.46 -3.52
CA LEU A 98 10.61 -8.21 -4.66
C LEU A 98 10.78 -9.70 -4.42
N LEU A 99 9.79 -10.50 -4.83
CA LEU A 99 9.74 -11.92 -4.45
C LEU A 99 10.82 -12.77 -5.11
N SER A 100 11.15 -12.50 -6.37
CA SER A 100 12.16 -13.24 -7.14
C SER A 100 12.96 -12.30 -8.04
N HIS A 101 14.10 -12.79 -8.56
CA HIS A 101 14.99 -12.04 -9.44
C HIS A 101 14.38 -11.72 -10.82
N ASP A 102 13.32 -12.40 -11.22
CA ASP A 102 12.61 -12.19 -12.48
C ASP A 102 11.25 -11.49 -12.32
N THR A 103 10.94 -11.02 -11.11
CA THR A 103 9.64 -10.38 -10.82
C THR A 103 9.33 -9.24 -11.78
N LEU A 104 10.26 -8.29 -11.96
CA LEU A 104 10.01 -7.15 -12.85
C LEU A 104 9.93 -7.58 -14.32
N ALA A 105 10.71 -8.56 -14.75
CA ALA A 105 10.64 -9.10 -16.11
C ALA A 105 9.27 -9.71 -16.40
N THR A 106 8.81 -10.60 -15.52
CA THR A 106 7.52 -11.27 -15.65
C THR A 106 6.34 -10.28 -15.59
N VAL A 107 6.42 -9.27 -14.72
CA VAL A 107 5.41 -8.20 -14.65
C VAL A 107 5.42 -7.37 -15.93
N LYS A 108 6.60 -6.98 -16.45
CA LYS A 108 6.73 -6.21 -17.70
C LYS A 108 6.06 -6.93 -18.86
N GLU A 109 6.27 -8.23 -19.04
CA GLU A 109 5.62 -9.03 -20.08
C GLU A 109 4.10 -8.95 -20.01
N LYS A 110 3.51 -8.90 -18.82
CA LYS A 110 2.07 -8.73 -18.65
C LYS A 110 1.62 -7.29 -18.93
N LEU A 111 2.33 -6.30 -18.41
CA LEU A 111 1.94 -4.90 -18.53
C LEU A 111 1.97 -4.41 -19.98
N ILE A 112 2.92 -4.85 -20.81
CA ILE A 112 3.00 -4.49 -22.23
C ILE A 112 1.81 -5.02 -23.04
N THR A 113 1.15 -6.09 -22.59
CA THR A 113 -0.05 -6.64 -23.25
C THR A 113 -1.33 -5.92 -22.86
N LEU A 114 -1.30 -5.08 -21.83
CA LEU A 114 -2.48 -4.38 -21.37
C LEU A 114 -2.86 -3.25 -22.32
N LYS A 115 -4.17 -3.03 -22.45
CA LYS A 115 -4.69 -1.93 -23.24
C LYS A 115 -4.28 -0.58 -22.63
N LYS A 116 -4.05 0.43 -23.46
CA LYS A 116 -3.59 1.77 -23.03
C LYS A 116 -4.48 2.44 -21.98
N HIS A 117 -5.76 2.11 -21.93
CA HIS A 117 -6.69 2.68 -20.95
C HIS A 117 -6.59 2.03 -19.56
N VAL A 118 -5.88 0.90 -19.42
CA VAL A 118 -5.60 0.30 -18.11
C VAL A 118 -4.57 1.16 -17.39
N ILE A 119 -4.94 1.66 -16.22
CA ILE A 119 -4.14 2.61 -15.46
C ILE A 119 -3.61 2.06 -14.13
N LEU A 120 -4.19 0.97 -13.68
CA LEU A 120 -3.81 0.24 -12.48
C LEU A 120 -3.67 -1.24 -12.81
N ALA A 121 -2.58 -1.85 -12.35
CA ALA A 121 -2.35 -3.29 -12.46
C ALA A 121 -1.87 -3.82 -11.10
N ALA A 122 -2.59 -4.80 -10.56
CA ALA A 122 -2.30 -5.32 -9.25
C ALA A 122 -1.78 -6.75 -9.30
N GLY A 123 -0.65 -6.97 -8.65
CA GLY A 123 -0.11 -8.29 -8.36
C GLY A 123 -0.47 -8.78 -6.97
N ASN A 124 0.03 -9.95 -6.63
CA ASN A 124 -0.14 -10.57 -5.33
C ASN A 124 1.03 -10.24 -4.40
N ALA A 125 0.81 -10.32 -3.09
CA ALA A 125 1.84 -10.14 -2.07
C ALA A 125 1.75 -11.22 -1.00
N ILE A 126 2.88 -11.55 -0.39
CA ILE A 126 2.93 -12.34 0.86
C ILE A 126 3.38 -11.44 1.99
N VAL A 127 2.87 -11.68 3.19
CA VAL A 127 3.30 -11.00 4.41
C VAL A 127 4.05 -11.99 5.27
N VAL A 128 5.22 -11.61 5.75
CA VAL A 128 6.10 -12.46 6.56
C VAL A 128 6.37 -11.83 7.92
N ASP A 129 6.57 -12.68 8.93
CA ASP A 129 7.06 -12.24 10.25
C ASP A 129 8.57 -11.96 10.21
N ASN A 130 9.11 -11.51 11.35
CA ASN A 130 10.53 -11.22 11.50
C ASN A 130 11.45 -12.46 11.33
N CYS A 131 10.89 -13.67 11.36
CA CYS A 131 11.59 -14.93 11.11
C CYS A 131 11.48 -15.36 9.63
N GLY A 132 10.76 -14.61 8.79
CA GLY A 132 10.51 -14.95 7.39
C GLY A 132 9.36 -15.93 7.16
N ASN A 133 8.62 -16.34 8.21
CA ASN A 133 7.47 -17.22 8.05
C ASN A 133 6.28 -16.46 7.44
N ILE A 134 5.59 -17.09 6.50
CA ILE A 134 4.41 -16.50 5.87
C ILE A 134 3.25 -16.49 6.87
N ILE A 135 2.80 -15.29 7.25
CA ILE A 135 1.66 -15.08 8.13
C ILE A 135 0.38 -14.73 7.36
N ASN A 136 0.51 -14.21 6.14
CA ASN A 136 -0.62 -13.89 5.28
C ASN A 136 -0.23 -13.95 3.81
N LYS A 137 -1.22 -14.27 2.95
CA LYS A 137 -1.09 -14.21 1.50
C LYS A 137 -2.17 -13.28 0.95
N ASN A 138 -1.76 -12.16 0.40
CA ASN A 138 -2.68 -11.26 -0.30
C ASN A 138 -2.74 -11.69 -1.78
N ILE A 139 -3.62 -12.65 -2.07
CA ILE A 139 -3.88 -13.13 -3.42
C ILE A 139 -5.12 -12.40 -3.94
N ILE A 140 -4.94 -11.69 -5.04
CA ILE A 140 -6.02 -10.99 -5.71
C ILE A 140 -6.67 -11.95 -6.70
N GLU A 141 -7.84 -12.47 -6.34
CA GLU A 141 -8.72 -13.15 -7.28
C GLU A 141 -9.58 -12.10 -8.01
N ASP A 142 -10.00 -12.38 -9.26
CA ASP A 142 -10.90 -11.50 -10.03
C ASP A 142 -12.15 -11.08 -9.25
N LYS A 143 -12.65 -11.94 -8.37
CA LYS A 143 -13.76 -11.65 -7.47
C LYS A 143 -13.44 -10.56 -6.45
N LYS A 144 -12.16 -10.45 -6.00
CA LYS A 144 -11.74 -9.43 -5.03
C LYS A 144 -11.63 -8.05 -5.67
N SER A 145 -11.18 -7.94 -6.92
CA SER A 145 -11.18 -6.67 -7.65
C SER A 145 -12.60 -6.12 -7.80
N ARG A 146 -13.57 -6.98 -8.12
CA ARG A 146 -15.00 -6.62 -8.11
C ARG A 146 -15.50 -6.24 -6.71
N PHE A 147 -14.96 -6.85 -5.66
CA PHE A 147 -15.32 -6.53 -4.28
C PHE A 147 -14.81 -5.16 -3.85
N PHE A 148 -13.58 -4.78 -4.22
CA PHE A 148 -13.08 -3.42 -4.03
C PHE A 148 -13.96 -2.40 -4.75
N GLN A 149 -14.28 -2.66 -6.03
CA GLN A 149 -15.18 -1.84 -6.83
C GLN A 149 -16.52 -1.57 -6.12
N LYS A 150 -17.08 -2.59 -5.48
CA LYS A 150 -18.41 -2.53 -4.86
C LYS A 150 -18.42 -1.96 -3.45
N ASN A 151 -17.36 -2.12 -2.69
CA ASN A 151 -17.33 -1.87 -1.24
C ASN A 151 -16.31 -0.82 -0.79
N PHE A 152 -15.45 -0.30 -1.68
CA PHE A 152 -14.36 0.62 -1.37
C PHE A 152 -13.46 0.11 -0.21
N LYS A 153 -13.28 -1.20 -0.09
CA LYS A 153 -12.39 -1.80 0.89
C LYS A 153 -11.02 -2.03 0.27
N MET A 154 -9.96 -1.57 0.96
CA MET A 154 -8.60 -1.87 0.52
C MET A 154 -8.36 -3.39 0.61
N SER A 155 -8.34 -4.04 -0.54
CA SER A 155 -8.05 -5.47 -0.68
C SER A 155 -6.79 -5.73 -1.50
N ILE A 156 -6.12 -4.66 -1.92
CA ILE A 156 -4.92 -4.66 -2.75
C ILE A 156 -3.76 -4.20 -1.88
N CYS A 157 -2.68 -4.95 -1.89
CA CYS A 157 -1.44 -4.52 -1.27
C CYS A 157 -0.79 -3.43 -2.11
N HIS A 158 -0.50 -2.26 -1.52
CA HIS A 158 0.08 -1.14 -2.26
C HIS A 158 1.45 -1.47 -2.85
N SER A 159 2.26 -2.25 -2.15
CA SER A 159 3.57 -2.71 -2.63
C SER A 159 3.52 -3.72 -3.79
N SER A 160 2.33 -4.13 -4.23
CA SER A 160 2.13 -4.94 -5.44
C SER A 160 1.24 -4.25 -6.48
N LEU A 161 0.98 -2.93 -6.32
CA LEU A 161 0.13 -2.13 -7.20
C LEU A 161 0.99 -1.27 -8.14
N PHE A 162 0.92 -1.56 -9.42
CA PHE A 162 1.53 -0.75 -10.48
C PHE A 162 0.54 0.31 -10.95
N THR A 163 0.98 1.55 -10.95
CA THR A 163 0.16 2.72 -11.33
C THR A 163 0.83 3.44 -12.51
N ARG A 164 0.04 3.84 -13.51
CA ARG A 164 0.54 4.62 -14.65
C ARG A 164 1.06 5.99 -14.22
N LYS A 165 2.11 6.46 -14.90
CA LYS A 165 2.76 7.76 -14.67
C LYS A 165 1.77 8.93 -14.67
N ASP A 166 0.92 9.02 -15.69
CA ASP A 166 -0.05 10.09 -15.85
C ASP A 166 -1.03 10.18 -14.67
N ILE A 167 -1.36 9.04 -14.06
CA ILE A 167 -2.22 8.97 -12.89
C ILE A 167 -1.51 9.50 -11.64
N ILE A 168 -0.29 9.08 -11.39
CA ILE A 168 0.51 9.55 -10.26
C ILE A 168 0.78 11.05 -10.35
N LEU A 169 1.09 11.56 -11.54
CA LEU A 169 1.31 13.00 -11.75
C LEU A 169 0.02 13.81 -11.58
N LYS A 170 -1.12 13.26 -11.95
CA LYS A 170 -2.42 13.93 -11.85
C LYS A 170 -3.02 13.88 -10.45
N TYR A 171 -2.91 12.73 -9.77
CA TYR A 171 -3.55 12.49 -8.49
C TYR A 171 -2.50 12.27 -7.39
N LYS A 172 -2.13 13.36 -6.71
CA LYS A 172 -1.22 13.28 -5.56
C LYS A 172 -1.88 12.59 -4.36
N PHE A 173 -1.04 12.07 -3.46
CA PHE A 173 -1.50 11.56 -2.18
C PHE A 173 -1.99 12.72 -1.27
N ASP A 174 -3.01 12.45 -0.47
CA ASP A 174 -3.49 13.41 0.54
C ASP A 174 -2.62 13.30 1.80
N GLU A 175 -1.76 14.28 2.03
CA GLU A 175 -0.77 14.31 3.12
C GLU A 175 -1.40 14.47 4.52
N SER A 176 -2.71 14.72 4.58
CA SER A 176 -3.45 14.74 5.85
C SER A 176 -3.70 13.34 6.43
N PHE A 177 -3.40 12.28 5.67
CA PHE A 177 -3.34 10.90 6.13
C PHE A 177 -1.91 10.52 6.53
N LYS A 178 -1.79 9.58 7.49
CA LYS A 178 -0.51 9.03 7.93
C LYS A 178 -0.39 7.53 7.64
N ILE A 179 -1.53 6.83 7.51
CA ILE A 179 -1.57 5.36 7.40
C ILE A 179 -2.34 4.89 6.15
N VAL A 180 -3.49 5.51 5.84
CA VAL A 180 -4.43 5.00 4.82
C VAL A 180 -4.56 5.95 3.62
N GLY A 181 -3.56 6.78 3.35
CA GLY A 181 -3.59 7.69 2.20
C GLY A 181 -3.46 6.98 0.85
N ASP A 182 -2.89 5.79 0.81
CA ASP A 182 -2.91 4.88 -0.33
C ASP A 182 -4.32 4.39 -0.65
N HIS A 183 -5.12 4.07 0.38
CA HIS A 183 -6.53 3.74 0.21
C HIS A 183 -7.34 4.94 -0.30
N ASP A 184 -7.15 6.15 0.26
CA ASP A 184 -7.77 7.39 -0.26
C ASP A 184 -7.38 7.65 -1.71
N PHE A 185 -6.10 7.51 -2.05
CA PHE A 185 -5.58 7.65 -3.41
C PHE A 185 -6.29 6.68 -4.37
N LEU A 186 -6.33 5.39 -4.01
CA LEU A 186 -6.93 4.37 -4.83
C LEU A 186 -8.43 4.62 -5.08
N ILE A 187 -9.18 5.07 -4.06
CA ILE A 187 -10.59 5.46 -4.20
C ILE A 187 -10.73 6.67 -5.12
N LYS A 188 -9.86 7.68 -4.97
CA LYS A 188 -9.86 8.88 -5.81
C LYS A 188 -9.64 8.52 -7.28
N VAL A 189 -8.64 7.70 -7.56
CA VAL A 189 -8.33 7.21 -8.91
C VAL A 189 -9.48 6.37 -9.46
N TRP A 190 -10.01 5.45 -8.66
CA TRP A 190 -11.10 4.57 -9.06
C TRP A 190 -12.37 5.30 -9.51
N LYS A 191 -12.73 6.41 -8.87
CA LYS A 191 -13.89 7.23 -9.26
C LYS A 191 -13.78 7.80 -10.66
N HIS A 192 -12.57 7.93 -11.18
CA HIS A 192 -12.30 8.52 -12.48
C HIS A 192 -12.01 7.50 -13.57
N CYS A 193 -11.58 6.30 -13.19
CA CYS A 193 -11.03 5.34 -14.15
C CYS A 193 -11.27 3.90 -13.68
N ASN A 194 -12.43 3.37 -13.76
CA ASN A 194 -12.88 2.04 -13.29
C ASN A 194 -12.08 0.82 -13.79
N GLN A 195 -10.75 0.93 -14.00
CA GLN A 195 -9.98 -0.12 -14.66
C GLN A 195 -8.73 -0.49 -13.89
N LEU A 196 -8.90 -1.53 -13.10
CA LEU A 196 -7.85 -2.28 -12.46
C LEU A 196 -7.76 -3.65 -13.13
N GLU A 197 -6.59 -4.01 -13.62
CA GLU A 197 -6.29 -5.35 -14.08
C GLU A 197 -5.49 -6.12 -13.04
N THR A 198 -5.64 -7.44 -13.00
CA THR A 198 -4.84 -8.31 -12.15
C THR A 198 -3.80 -9.03 -13.00
N VAL A 199 -2.53 -8.94 -12.59
CA VAL A 199 -1.46 -9.62 -13.32
C VAL A 199 -1.21 -11.05 -12.83
N ASN A 200 -1.85 -11.45 -11.73
CA ASN A 200 -1.77 -12.79 -11.11
C ASN A 200 -0.32 -13.29 -10.89
N ILE A 201 0.56 -12.39 -10.49
CA ILE A 201 1.97 -12.65 -10.19
C ILE A 201 2.19 -12.32 -8.72
N LEU A 202 2.96 -13.14 -8.00
CA LEU A 202 3.50 -12.78 -6.69
C LEU A 202 4.63 -11.77 -6.89
N VAL A 203 4.38 -10.51 -6.48
CA VAL A 203 5.29 -9.39 -6.70
C VAL A 203 6.19 -9.16 -5.49
N THR A 204 5.58 -9.06 -4.31
CA THR A 204 6.31 -8.61 -3.11
C THR A 204 6.17 -9.55 -1.94
N LYS A 205 7.22 -9.56 -1.14
CA LYS A 205 7.25 -10.05 0.23
C LYS A 205 7.34 -8.82 1.15
N MET A 206 6.31 -8.63 1.96
CA MET A 206 6.19 -7.54 2.93
C MET A 206 6.60 -7.98 4.32
N GLY A 207 7.36 -7.16 5.02
CA GLY A 207 7.59 -7.33 6.45
C GLY A 207 6.32 -7.05 7.28
N PHE A 208 6.06 -7.88 8.29
CA PHE A 208 5.05 -7.58 9.30
C PHE A 208 5.66 -6.69 10.37
N GLY A 209 5.12 -5.50 10.58
CA GLY A 209 5.62 -4.57 11.61
C GLY A 209 5.58 -3.09 11.20
N GLY A 210 5.17 -2.80 9.97
CA GLY A 210 4.97 -1.42 9.52
C GLY A 210 3.87 -0.69 10.30
N ILE A 211 3.80 0.63 10.16
CA ILE A 211 2.87 1.52 10.88
C ILE A 211 1.41 1.05 10.79
N SER A 212 1.01 0.46 9.66
CA SER A 212 -0.35 -0.06 9.45
C SER A 212 -0.70 -1.28 10.30
N SER A 213 0.29 -2.06 10.74
CA SER A 213 0.12 -3.24 11.59
C SER A 213 0.44 -3.00 13.07
N ASP A 214 1.07 -1.88 13.41
CA ASP A 214 1.43 -1.54 14.78
C ASP A 214 0.18 -1.18 15.61
N SER A 215 0.02 -1.88 16.74
CA SER A 215 -1.08 -1.68 17.68
C SER A 215 -1.18 -0.25 18.22
N ASN A 216 -0.07 0.48 18.32
CA ASN A 216 -0.01 1.85 18.79
C ASN A 216 -0.74 2.81 17.84
N TYR A 217 -0.75 2.52 16.54
CA TYR A 217 -1.40 3.34 15.51
C TYR A 217 -2.85 2.91 15.20
N LYS A 218 -3.36 1.88 15.85
CA LYS A 218 -4.72 1.35 15.59
C LYS A 218 -5.82 2.41 15.71
N ASN A 219 -5.70 3.34 16.67
CA ASN A 219 -6.69 4.43 16.82
C ASN A 219 -6.63 5.41 15.66
N LEU A 220 -5.42 5.73 15.19
CA LEU A 220 -5.22 6.62 14.05
C LEU A 220 -5.75 5.96 12.78
N PHE A 221 -5.43 4.68 12.53
CA PHE A 221 -5.97 3.90 11.43
C PHE A 221 -7.51 3.97 11.37
N ILE A 222 -8.19 3.69 12.50
CA ILE A 222 -9.65 3.74 12.56
C ILE A 222 -10.20 5.15 12.25
N ARG A 223 -9.56 6.21 12.79
CA ARG A 223 -9.97 7.59 12.52
C ARG A 223 -9.82 7.95 11.04
N GLU A 224 -8.74 7.53 10.43
CA GLU A 224 -8.46 7.80 9.02
C GLU A 224 -9.42 7.01 8.10
N GLU A 225 -9.71 5.74 8.40
CA GLU A 225 -10.73 4.96 7.69
C GLU A 225 -12.12 5.61 7.80
N LEU A 226 -12.50 6.09 8.99
CA LEU A 226 -13.75 6.86 9.17
C LEU A 226 -13.77 8.13 8.33
N LYS A 227 -12.64 8.85 8.25
CA LYS A 227 -12.51 10.04 7.39
C LYS A 227 -12.74 9.69 5.92
N ILE A 228 -12.19 8.58 5.43
CA ILE A 228 -12.44 8.07 4.07
C ILE A 228 -13.94 7.75 3.88
N CYS A 229 -14.56 7.06 4.83
CA CYS A 229 -15.97 6.70 4.76
C CYS A 229 -16.88 7.93 4.66
N ILE A 230 -16.61 8.96 5.45
CA ILE A 230 -17.33 10.25 5.41
C ILE A 230 -17.12 10.92 4.05
N LYS A 231 -15.86 11.03 3.59
CA LYS A 231 -15.47 11.66 2.31
C LYS A 231 -16.12 10.96 1.11
N THR A 232 -16.29 9.64 1.19
CA THR A 232 -16.87 8.82 0.11
C THR A 232 -18.39 8.64 0.22
N LYS A 233 -19.01 9.06 1.32
CA LYS A 233 -20.41 8.79 1.67
C LYS A 233 -20.73 7.29 1.64
N SER A 234 -19.76 6.45 1.99
CA SER A 234 -19.87 4.99 1.95
C SER A 234 -20.49 4.48 3.24
N PHE A 235 -21.79 4.15 3.20
CA PHE A 235 -22.48 3.53 4.35
C PHE A 235 -21.83 2.19 4.77
N ARG A 236 -21.35 1.40 3.80
CA ARG A 236 -20.67 0.12 4.06
C ARG A 236 -19.29 0.30 4.68
N GLY A 237 -18.54 1.32 4.23
CA GLY A 237 -17.29 1.69 4.87
C GLY A 237 -17.50 2.15 6.31
N PHE A 238 -18.57 2.89 6.58
CA PHE A 238 -18.94 3.30 7.93
C PHE A 238 -19.21 2.09 8.85
N ILE A 239 -19.91 1.05 8.34
CA ILE A 239 -20.13 -0.19 9.09
C ILE A 239 -18.81 -0.90 9.37
N PHE A 240 -17.90 -0.95 8.41
CA PHE A 240 -16.57 -1.58 8.59
C PHE A 240 -15.72 -0.85 9.62
N ALA A 241 -15.68 0.48 9.58
CA ALA A 241 -14.98 1.29 10.58
C ALA A 241 -15.62 1.15 11.96
N PHE A 242 -16.94 1.11 12.02
CA PHE A 242 -17.71 0.88 13.25
C PHE A 242 -17.45 -0.52 13.82
N ASP A 243 -17.38 -1.56 12.98
CA ASP A 243 -16.98 -2.92 13.39
C ASP A 243 -15.56 -2.98 13.95
N SER A 244 -14.63 -2.25 13.32
CA SER A 244 -13.25 -2.15 13.82
C SER A 244 -13.19 -1.46 15.19
N ILE A 245 -14.03 -0.46 15.39
CA ILE A 245 -14.21 0.20 16.70
C ILE A 245 -14.81 -0.79 17.70
N ILE A 246 -15.90 -1.46 17.34
CA ILE A 246 -16.55 -2.45 18.20
C ILE A 246 -15.60 -3.60 18.53
N TYR A 247 -14.86 -4.11 17.56
CA TYR A 247 -13.88 -5.18 17.80
C TYR A 247 -12.82 -4.76 18.81
N LYS A 248 -12.33 -3.53 18.72
CA LYS A 248 -11.39 -2.97 19.69
C LYS A 248 -11.96 -2.86 21.10
N TYR A 249 -13.24 -2.46 21.19
CA TYR A 249 -13.97 -2.35 22.47
C TYR A 249 -14.69 -3.65 22.85
N LYS A 250 -14.60 -4.71 22.03
CA LYS A 250 -15.35 -5.96 22.21
C LYS A 250 -15.13 -6.62 23.57
N ILE A 251 -13.94 -6.50 24.13
CA ILE A 251 -13.64 -7.07 25.44
C ILE A 251 -14.27 -6.23 26.56
N SER A 252 -14.29 -4.89 26.44
CA SER A 252 -14.86 -4.01 27.46
C SER A 252 -16.34 -3.70 27.18
N ALA A 253 -16.74 -3.41 25.96
CA ALA A 253 -18.08 -3.02 25.59
C ALA A 253 -19.09 -4.20 25.64
N LYS A 254 -18.68 -5.42 25.25
CA LYS A 254 -19.55 -6.60 25.39
C LYS A 254 -19.99 -6.78 26.83
N LYS A 255 -19.09 -6.58 27.79
CA LYS A 255 -19.35 -6.67 29.23
C LYS A 255 -20.33 -5.60 29.75
N TYR A 256 -20.38 -4.41 29.09
CA TYR A 256 -21.27 -3.30 29.48
C TYR A 256 -22.57 -3.28 28.67
N ILE A 257 -22.49 -3.44 27.35
CA ILE A 257 -23.64 -3.37 26.42
C ILE A 257 -24.60 -4.56 26.66
N THR A 258 -24.07 -5.75 26.93
CA THR A 258 -24.91 -6.94 27.15
C THR A 258 -25.54 -7.02 28.56
N LYS A 259 -25.20 -6.10 29.46
CA LYS A 259 -25.81 -6.03 30.81
C LYS A 259 -27.26 -5.53 30.82
N THR A 260 -27.74 -4.89 29.75
CA THR A 260 -29.11 -4.41 29.63
C THR A 260 -29.84 -5.14 28.50
N LYS A 261 -31.17 -5.36 28.65
CA LYS A 261 -32.03 -5.98 27.64
C LYS A 261 -31.97 -5.21 26.30
N ILE A 262 -31.92 -3.88 26.37
CA ILE A 262 -31.82 -2.98 25.19
C ILE A 262 -30.44 -3.13 24.50
N GLY A 263 -29.38 -3.17 25.28
CA GLY A 263 -28.01 -3.38 24.75
C GLY A 263 -27.87 -4.76 24.11
N LEU A 264 -28.46 -5.79 24.66
CA LEU A 264 -28.44 -7.14 24.08
C LEU A 264 -29.23 -7.20 22.75
N ALA A 265 -30.37 -6.53 22.67
CA ALA A 265 -31.17 -6.41 21.45
C ALA A 265 -30.41 -5.63 20.38
N PHE A 266 -29.80 -4.50 20.72
CA PHE A 266 -28.94 -3.71 19.83
C PHE A 266 -27.74 -4.51 19.31
N TRP A 267 -27.08 -5.26 20.21
CA TRP A 267 -25.98 -6.16 19.83
C TRP A 267 -26.40 -7.24 18.83
N ARG A 268 -27.56 -7.87 19.03
CA ARG A 268 -28.13 -8.87 18.10
C ARG A 268 -28.46 -8.28 16.74
N VAL A 269 -28.98 -7.04 16.69
CA VAL A 269 -29.24 -6.31 15.43
C VAL A 269 -27.94 -6.02 14.69
N LEU A 270 -26.90 -5.56 15.41
CA LEU A 270 -25.58 -5.33 14.82
C LEU A 270 -24.97 -6.63 14.27
N GLN A 271 -25.05 -7.76 14.97
CA GLN A 271 -24.58 -9.05 14.48
C GLN A 271 -25.35 -9.52 13.24
N LYS A 272 -26.67 -9.32 13.17
CA LYS A 272 -27.50 -9.63 12.00
C LYS A 272 -27.15 -8.74 10.80
N LEU A 273 -26.89 -7.45 11.01
CA LEU A 273 -26.44 -6.55 9.96
C LEU A 273 -25.06 -6.94 9.45
N HIS A 274 -24.14 -7.27 10.36
CA HIS A 274 -22.80 -7.74 10.03
C HIS A 274 -22.82 -9.00 9.16
N SER A 275 -23.60 -10.03 9.53
CA SER A 275 -23.68 -11.30 8.77
C SER A 275 -24.34 -11.15 7.39
N LYS A 276 -25.21 -10.13 7.21
CA LYS A 276 -25.84 -9.84 5.91
C LYS A 276 -24.93 -9.02 4.97
N ILE A 277 -23.99 -8.25 5.52
CA ILE A 277 -23.17 -7.29 4.77
C ILE A 277 -21.77 -7.84 4.48
N LEU A 278 -21.28 -8.71 5.34
CA LEU A 278 -20.00 -9.42 5.20
C LEU A 278 -20.27 -10.93 5.24
N PRO A 279 -20.69 -11.56 4.16
CA PRO A 279 -20.68 -13.02 4.06
C PRO A 279 -19.25 -13.52 4.27
N LYS A 280 -19.13 -14.64 5.04
CA LYS A 280 -17.86 -15.30 5.37
C LYS A 280 -17.07 -15.66 4.12
#